data_645187f23fc7fe37b2d7821fe4d4dc39
#
_entry.id   645187f23fc7fe37b2d7821fe4d4dc39
#
_cell.length_a   1.000
_cell.length_b   1.000
_cell.length_c   1.000
_cell.angle_alpha   90.00
_cell.angle_beta   90.00
_cell.angle_gamma   90.00
#
_symmetry.space_group_name_H-M   'P 1'
#
loop_
_entity.id
_entity.type
_entity.pdbx_description
1 polymer ?
#
loop_
_entity_poly.entity_id
_entity_poly.type
_entity_poly.pdbx_seq_one_letter_code
_entity_poly.pdbx_strand_id
1 'polypeptide(L)'
;MRILRFLGWLSVVIVLAILTAIFMGSRVPVAHTASVSDVVPASQEKVWELMTDTASQPNWRTGLKAVSPLPSENGATCWAEVTSGMTMPLCADVRVAPVRQVVRIADPKLPFGGTWTYVLEPAGENATKVTITENGTTGPAMWRFVDHYILHEDGEIKTYLGDLKRAAAR
;
A
#
# COMPACT_ATOMS: atom_id res chain seq x y z
N MET A 1 46.38 -10.51 8.23
CA MET A 1 46.40 -9.05 7.98
C MET A 1 45.59 -8.58 6.76
N ARG A 2 45.64 -9.26 5.59
CA ARG A 2 44.89 -8.83 4.38
C ARG A 2 43.35 -8.90 4.56
N ILE A 3 42.82 -9.97 5.17
CA ILE A 3 41.38 -10.15 5.44
C ILE A 3 40.84 -9.05 6.36
N LEU A 4 41.56 -8.71 7.43
CA LEU A 4 41.13 -7.66 8.38
C LEU A 4 41.04 -6.27 7.69
N ARG A 5 42.02 -5.97 6.80
CA ARG A 5 41.98 -4.74 5.99
C ARG A 5 40.81 -4.74 5.01
N PHE A 6 40.53 -5.88 4.35
CA PHE A 6 39.39 -6.02 3.44
C PHE A 6 38.06 -5.83 4.18
N LEU A 7 37.88 -6.46 5.35
CA LEU A 7 36.66 -6.28 6.18
C LEU A 7 36.52 -4.82 6.64
N GLY A 8 37.62 -4.14 6.99
CA GLY A 8 37.60 -2.72 7.34
C GLY A 8 37.12 -1.84 6.18
N TRP A 9 37.66 -2.06 4.97
CA TRP A 9 37.23 -1.32 3.78
C TRP A 9 35.77 -1.59 3.42
N LEU A 10 35.31 -2.85 3.52
CA LEU A 10 33.92 -3.22 3.29
C LEU A 10 32.97 -2.50 4.25
N SER A 11 33.33 -2.45 5.55
CA SER A 11 32.53 -1.73 6.55
C SER A 11 32.43 -0.24 6.25
N VAL A 12 33.53 0.40 5.82
CA VAL A 12 33.52 1.82 5.44
C VAL A 12 32.61 2.07 4.24
N VAL A 13 32.66 1.21 3.22
CA VAL A 13 31.80 1.34 2.03
C VAL A 13 30.32 1.20 2.40
N ILE A 14 29.98 0.21 3.25
CA ILE A 14 28.60 0.01 3.72
C ILE A 14 28.08 1.23 4.49
N VAL A 15 28.89 1.75 5.42
CA VAL A 15 28.53 2.95 6.21
C VAL A 15 28.31 4.15 5.28
N LEU A 16 29.20 4.38 4.32
CA LEU A 16 29.05 5.46 3.35
C LEU A 16 27.78 5.31 2.50
N ALA A 17 27.46 4.09 2.06
CA ALA A 17 26.23 3.81 1.31
C ALA A 17 24.97 4.11 2.14
N ILE A 18 24.94 3.71 3.41
CA ILE A 18 23.84 3.99 4.34
C ILE A 18 23.68 5.51 4.56
N LEU A 19 24.78 6.21 4.82
CA LEU A 19 24.75 7.66 5.01
C LEU A 19 24.27 8.39 3.76
N THR A 20 24.71 7.94 2.57
CA THR A 20 24.25 8.48 1.29
C THR A 20 22.76 8.25 1.10
N ALA A 21 22.25 7.05 1.39
CA ALA A 21 20.83 6.73 1.30
C ALA A 21 19.99 7.58 2.26
N ILE A 22 20.45 7.76 3.52
CA ILE A 22 19.79 8.65 4.49
C ILE A 22 19.79 10.10 4.00
N PHE A 23 20.93 10.58 3.48
CA PHE A 23 21.04 11.94 2.95
C PHE A 23 20.09 12.15 1.76
N MET A 24 20.06 11.23 0.78
CA MET A 24 19.16 11.29 -0.36
C MET A 24 17.69 11.23 0.08
N GLY A 25 17.35 10.31 0.97
CA GLY A 25 16.00 10.19 1.51
C GLY A 25 15.57 11.40 2.34
N SER A 26 16.51 12.14 2.96
CA SER A 26 16.17 13.38 3.66
C SER A 26 15.73 14.51 2.73
N ARG A 27 16.05 14.41 1.44
CA ARG A 27 15.64 15.37 0.39
C ARG A 27 14.29 15.00 -0.24
N VAL A 28 13.81 13.76 -0.04
CA VAL A 28 12.49 13.34 -0.47
C VAL A 28 11.44 13.89 0.49
N PRO A 29 10.33 14.48 0.01
CA PRO A 29 9.24 14.98 0.84
C PRO A 29 8.70 13.89 1.79
N VAL A 30 8.22 14.30 2.96
CA VAL A 30 7.58 13.40 3.93
C VAL A 30 6.22 12.94 3.40
N ALA A 31 5.48 13.83 2.76
CA ALA A 31 4.19 13.54 2.15
C ALA A 31 4.36 13.27 0.65
N HIS A 32 3.64 12.28 0.16
CA HIS A 32 3.59 11.92 -1.26
C HIS A 32 2.15 11.63 -1.69
N THR A 33 1.90 11.68 -2.98
CA THR A 33 0.63 11.27 -3.58
C THR A 33 0.92 10.43 -4.82
N ALA A 34 0.38 9.23 -4.86
CA ALA A 34 0.42 8.36 -6.03
C ALA A 34 -1.01 8.05 -6.49
N SER A 35 -1.25 8.00 -7.79
CA SER A 35 -2.56 7.64 -8.34
C SER A 35 -2.41 6.78 -9.58
N VAL A 36 -3.11 5.65 -9.60
CA VAL A 36 -3.14 4.72 -10.73
C VAL A 36 -4.57 4.36 -11.04
N SER A 37 -4.89 4.31 -12.33
CA SER A 37 -6.19 3.83 -12.82
C SER A 37 -5.98 2.63 -13.72
N ASP A 38 -6.88 1.65 -13.62
CA ASP A 38 -6.90 0.51 -14.52
C ASP A 38 -8.33 -0.01 -14.72
N VAL A 39 -8.58 -0.76 -15.81
CA VAL A 39 -9.88 -1.34 -16.10
C VAL A 39 -9.90 -2.80 -15.67
N VAL A 40 -10.84 -3.13 -14.80
CA VAL A 40 -11.13 -4.48 -14.31
C VAL A 40 -12.28 -5.06 -15.13
N PRO A 41 -12.14 -6.26 -15.74
CA PRO A 41 -13.19 -6.86 -16.59
C PRO A 41 -14.27 -7.54 -15.73
N ALA A 42 -15.02 -6.75 -14.97
CA ALA A 42 -16.17 -7.19 -14.16
C ALA A 42 -17.06 -5.99 -13.87
N SER A 43 -18.33 -6.27 -13.50
CA SER A 43 -19.27 -5.23 -13.10
C SER A 43 -18.82 -4.47 -11.86
N GLN A 44 -19.31 -3.27 -11.69
CA GLN A 44 -18.96 -2.39 -10.57
C GLN A 44 -19.32 -3.03 -9.22
N GLU A 45 -20.44 -3.72 -9.15
CA GLU A 45 -20.88 -4.46 -7.95
C GLU A 45 -19.93 -5.59 -7.60
N LYS A 46 -19.48 -6.38 -8.60
CA LYS A 46 -18.52 -7.48 -8.39
C LYS A 46 -17.17 -6.97 -7.91
N VAL A 47 -16.68 -5.89 -8.52
CA VAL A 47 -15.44 -5.25 -8.10
C VAL A 47 -15.57 -4.69 -6.67
N TRP A 48 -16.68 -4.04 -6.36
CA TRP A 48 -16.96 -3.53 -5.03
C TRP A 48 -17.00 -4.62 -3.97
N GLU A 49 -17.68 -5.74 -4.25
CA GLU A 49 -17.75 -6.90 -3.37
C GLU A 49 -16.34 -7.43 -3.06
N LEU A 50 -15.50 -7.69 -4.09
CA LEU A 50 -14.13 -8.14 -3.93
C LEU A 50 -13.31 -7.19 -3.05
N MET A 51 -13.46 -5.89 -3.23
CA MET A 51 -12.72 -4.88 -2.48
C MET A 51 -13.18 -4.74 -1.03
N THR A 52 -14.46 -4.97 -0.74
CA THR A 52 -15.05 -4.73 0.59
C THR A 52 -15.21 -5.98 1.44
N ASP A 53 -15.17 -7.17 0.85
CA ASP A 53 -15.04 -8.43 1.57
C ASP A 53 -13.58 -8.63 1.99
N THR A 54 -13.19 -7.94 3.06
CA THR A 54 -11.81 -7.95 3.57
C THR A 54 -11.37 -9.34 4.02
N ALA A 55 -12.31 -10.19 4.47
CA ALA A 55 -12.01 -11.54 4.94
C ALA A 55 -11.51 -12.46 3.81
N SER A 56 -11.98 -12.26 2.58
CA SER A 56 -11.56 -13.06 1.42
C SER A 56 -10.26 -12.57 0.77
N GLN A 57 -9.82 -11.36 1.07
CA GLN A 57 -8.66 -10.72 0.42
C GLN A 57 -7.36 -11.52 0.51
N PRO A 58 -7.02 -12.25 1.60
CA PRO A 58 -5.83 -13.10 1.62
C PRO A 58 -5.78 -14.18 0.54
N ASN A 59 -6.92 -14.55 -0.03
CA ASN A 59 -7.01 -15.57 -1.07
C ASN A 59 -6.60 -15.06 -2.47
N TRP A 60 -6.54 -13.73 -2.64
CA TRP A 60 -6.27 -13.14 -3.95
C TRP A 60 -5.26 -11.99 -3.95
N ARG A 61 -5.01 -11.33 -2.81
CA ARG A 61 -4.00 -10.26 -2.69
C ARG A 61 -2.62 -10.83 -2.43
N THR A 62 -1.66 -10.47 -3.28
CA THR A 62 -0.25 -10.84 -3.13
C THR A 62 0.34 -10.23 -1.85
N GLY A 63 1.02 -11.04 -1.05
CA GLY A 63 1.69 -10.60 0.18
C GLY A 63 0.80 -10.46 1.41
N LEU A 64 -0.52 -10.45 1.27
CA LEU A 64 -1.47 -10.43 2.38
C LEU A 64 -1.68 -11.86 2.91
N LYS A 65 -1.38 -12.08 4.19
CA LYS A 65 -1.45 -13.41 4.83
C LYS A 65 -2.75 -13.64 5.58
N ALA A 66 -3.25 -12.63 6.25
CA ALA A 66 -4.46 -12.70 7.05
C ALA A 66 -5.11 -11.33 7.20
N VAL A 67 -6.42 -11.34 7.43
CA VAL A 67 -7.19 -10.18 7.84
C VAL A 67 -7.97 -10.56 9.10
N SER A 68 -7.97 -9.68 10.09
CA SER A 68 -8.72 -9.86 11.33
C SER A 68 -9.60 -8.63 11.59
N PRO A 69 -10.87 -8.81 11.95
CA PRO A 69 -11.75 -7.68 12.30
C PRO A 69 -11.23 -6.96 13.55
N LEU A 70 -11.37 -5.65 13.58
CA LEU A 70 -11.12 -4.80 14.73
C LEU A 70 -12.42 -4.11 15.19
N PRO A 71 -12.49 -3.65 16.44
CA PRO A 71 -13.58 -2.81 16.88
C PRO A 71 -13.77 -1.59 15.95
N SER A 72 -15.02 -1.26 15.65
CA SER A 72 -15.33 -0.06 14.86
C SER A 72 -14.88 1.20 15.58
N GLU A 73 -14.36 2.16 14.83
CA GLU A 73 -13.89 3.44 15.32
C GLU A 73 -14.70 4.58 14.69
N ASN A 74 -15.40 5.37 15.50
CA ASN A 74 -16.25 6.49 15.05
C ASN A 74 -17.25 6.09 13.93
N GLY A 75 -17.77 4.86 13.98
CA GLY A 75 -18.69 4.32 12.97
C GLY A 75 -18.00 3.73 11.72
N ALA A 76 -16.69 3.86 11.60
CA ALA A 76 -15.91 3.22 10.53
C ALA A 76 -15.73 1.72 10.80
N THR A 77 -15.80 0.90 9.76
CA THR A 77 -15.40 -0.52 9.84
C THR A 77 -13.89 -0.62 9.83
N CYS A 78 -13.32 -1.31 10.84
CA CYS A 78 -11.88 -1.46 10.97
C CYS A 78 -11.45 -2.92 10.93
N TRP A 79 -10.23 -3.16 10.44
CA TRP A 79 -9.58 -4.47 10.38
C TRP A 79 -8.07 -4.34 10.47
N ALA A 80 -7.38 -5.43 10.78
CA ALA A 80 -5.93 -5.51 10.73
C ALA A 80 -5.51 -6.40 9.56
N GLU A 81 -4.61 -5.91 8.72
CA GLU A 81 -3.94 -6.66 7.66
C GLU A 81 -2.60 -7.17 8.16
N VAL A 82 -2.34 -8.47 7.95
CA VAL A 82 -1.07 -9.12 8.32
C VAL A 82 -0.30 -9.46 7.06
N THR A 83 0.89 -8.91 6.92
CA THR A 83 1.86 -9.23 5.86
C THR A 83 3.05 -10.01 6.41
N SER A 84 4.13 -10.22 5.62
CA SER A 84 5.32 -10.96 6.06
C SER A 84 6.13 -10.29 7.17
N GLY A 85 5.93 -9.01 7.43
CA GLY A 85 6.76 -8.27 8.38
C GLY A 85 5.99 -7.33 9.31
N MET A 86 4.66 -7.20 9.11
CA MET A 86 3.91 -6.16 9.79
C MET A 86 2.44 -6.51 9.94
N THR A 87 1.83 -5.98 11.00
CA THR A 87 0.37 -5.91 11.16
C THR A 87 -0.04 -4.44 11.05
N MET A 88 -0.94 -4.13 10.13
CA MET A 88 -1.39 -2.77 9.85
C MET A 88 -2.88 -2.64 10.12
N PRO A 89 -3.30 -1.86 11.12
CA PRO A 89 -4.70 -1.57 11.35
C PRO A 89 -5.21 -0.52 10.36
N LEU A 90 -6.37 -0.79 9.79
CA LEU A 90 -7.03 0.02 8.78
C LEU A 90 -8.46 0.29 9.18
N CYS A 91 -9.00 1.47 8.80
CA CYS A 91 -10.41 1.80 8.93
C CYS A 91 -10.96 2.38 7.64
N ALA A 92 -12.15 1.94 7.24
CA ALA A 92 -12.88 2.52 6.11
C ALA A 92 -13.74 3.69 6.61
N ASP A 93 -13.23 4.89 6.48
CA ASP A 93 -13.90 6.12 6.94
C ASP A 93 -15.05 6.55 6.03
N VAL A 94 -14.97 6.21 4.73
CA VAL A 94 -16.03 6.50 3.75
C VAL A 94 -16.32 5.23 2.96
N ARG A 95 -17.61 4.90 2.85
CA ARG A 95 -18.13 3.85 1.95
C ARG A 95 -19.39 4.33 1.27
N VAL A 96 -19.31 4.58 -0.03
CA VAL A 96 -20.45 4.92 -0.91
C VAL A 96 -20.52 3.83 -1.97
N ALA A 97 -21.29 2.79 -1.67
CA ALA A 97 -21.41 1.62 -2.55
C ALA A 97 -22.18 1.96 -3.84
N PRO A 98 -21.76 1.41 -4.98
CA PRO A 98 -20.53 0.70 -5.27
C PRO A 98 -19.44 1.62 -5.84
N VAL A 99 -19.42 2.91 -5.49
CA VAL A 99 -18.73 3.99 -6.21
C VAL A 99 -17.42 4.39 -5.57
N ARG A 100 -17.39 4.51 -4.22
CA ARG A 100 -16.25 5.13 -3.55
C ARG A 100 -16.00 4.56 -2.16
N GLN A 101 -14.71 4.30 -1.86
CA GLN A 101 -14.25 3.98 -0.51
C GLN A 101 -13.01 4.80 -0.18
N VAL A 102 -12.88 5.21 1.08
CA VAL A 102 -11.65 5.78 1.64
C VAL A 102 -11.23 4.94 2.83
N VAL A 103 -10.00 4.44 2.78
CA VAL A 103 -9.39 3.63 3.85
C VAL A 103 -8.19 4.39 4.39
N ARG A 104 -8.08 4.49 5.71
CA ARG A 104 -6.91 5.09 6.39
C ARG A 104 -6.14 4.08 7.21
N ILE A 105 -4.87 4.33 7.43
CA ILE A 105 -4.06 3.67 8.45
C ILE A 105 -4.52 4.18 9.82
N ALA A 106 -4.86 3.26 10.72
CA ALA A 106 -5.50 3.59 12.00
C ALA A 106 -4.53 3.64 13.20
N ASP A 107 -3.24 3.38 12.99
CA ASP A 107 -2.23 3.45 14.06
C ASP A 107 -1.30 4.67 13.86
N PRO A 108 -1.46 5.73 14.68
CA PRO A 108 -0.62 6.91 14.60
C PRO A 108 0.82 6.70 15.11
N LYS A 109 1.15 5.51 15.67
CA LYS A 109 2.49 5.17 16.13
C LYS A 109 3.36 4.59 15.03
N LEU A 110 2.78 4.21 13.90
CA LEU A 110 3.55 3.74 12.76
C LEU A 110 4.41 4.88 12.20
N PRO A 111 5.61 4.56 11.70
CA PRO A 111 6.50 5.57 11.11
C PRO A 111 6.03 6.08 9.74
N PHE A 112 4.89 5.62 9.28
CA PHE A 112 4.19 6.01 8.06
C PHE A 112 2.69 6.06 8.34
N GLY A 113 1.95 6.76 7.50
CA GLY A 113 0.51 6.91 7.59
C GLY A 113 -0.08 7.35 6.27
N GLY A 114 -1.40 7.40 6.21
CA GLY A 114 -2.05 7.91 5.00
C GLY A 114 -3.43 7.33 4.77
N THR A 115 -3.93 7.61 3.56
CA THR A 115 -5.24 7.16 3.10
C THR A 115 -5.16 6.65 1.67
N TRP A 116 -5.96 5.65 1.37
CA TRP A 116 -6.25 5.21 0.01
C TRP A 116 -7.69 5.56 -0.34
N THR A 117 -7.87 6.30 -1.42
CA THR A 117 -9.18 6.58 -2.01
C THR A 117 -9.36 5.69 -3.23
N TYR A 118 -10.40 4.88 -3.21
CA TYR A 118 -10.83 4.02 -4.32
C TYR A 118 -12.05 4.65 -4.96
N VAL A 119 -12.01 4.85 -6.29
CA VAL A 119 -13.14 5.32 -7.08
C VAL A 119 -13.41 4.31 -8.19
N LEU A 120 -14.65 3.87 -8.30
CA LEU A 120 -15.12 2.92 -9.29
C LEU A 120 -16.07 3.62 -10.26
N GLU A 121 -15.77 3.52 -11.56
CA GLU A 121 -16.57 4.10 -12.64
C GLU A 121 -16.89 3.01 -13.67
N PRO A 122 -18.12 2.94 -14.22
CA PRO A 122 -18.42 2.04 -15.33
C PRO A 122 -17.48 2.30 -16.52
N ALA A 123 -16.98 1.24 -17.14
CA ALA A 123 -16.08 1.31 -18.31
C ALA A 123 -16.54 0.40 -19.46
N GLY A 124 -17.86 0.15 -19.55
CA GLY A 124 -18.51 -0.71 -20.52
C GLY A 124 -19.58 -1.59 -19.85
N GLU A 125 -20.19 -2.51 -20.58
CA GLU A 125 -21.29 -3.35 -20.06
C GLU A 125 -20.87 -4.26 -18.88
N ASN A 126 -19.64 -4.76 -18.89
CA ASN A 126 -19.11 -5.62 -17.83
C ASN A 126 -17.64 -5.28 -17.55
N ALA A 127 -17.35 -4.00 -17.37
CA ALA A 127 -16.03 -3.52 -17.04
C ALA A 127 -16.12 -2.30 -16.13
N THR A 128 -15.18 -2.19 -15.21
CA THR A 128 -15.09 -1.11 -14.22
C THR A 128 -13.72 -0.49 -14.26
N LYS A 129 -13.65 0.82 -14.44
CA LYS A 129 -12.43 1.60 -14.22
C LYS A 129 -12.27 1.81 -12.72
N VAL A 130 -11.18 1.33 -12.17
CA VAL A 130 -10.82 1.52 -10.77
C VAL A 130 -9.66 2.51 -10.71
N THR A 131 -9.87 3.61 -10.01
CA THR A 131 -8.82 4.59 -9.70
C THR A 131 -8.48 4.49 -8.21
N ILE A 132 -7.22 4.27 -7.91
CA ILE A 132 -6.70 4.26 -6.53
C ILE A 132 -5.75 5.43 -6.38
N THR A 133 -6.04 6.29 -5.40
CA THR A 133 -5.18 7.41 -5.04
C THR A 133 -4.72 7.22 -3.60
N GLU A 134 -3.42 7.14 -3.42
CA GLU A 134 -2.75 7.15 -2.12
C GLU A 134 -2.31 8.57 -1.78
N ASN A 135 -2.61 9.01 -0.56
CA ASN A 135 -2.01 10.18 0.06
C ASN A 135 -1.27 9.67 1.29
N GLY A 136 0.04 9.49 1.13
CA GLY A 136 0.90 8.86 2.12
C GLY A 136 1.83 9.84 2.81
N THR A 137 2.33 9.42 3.98
CA THR A 137 3.41 10.09 4.70
C THR A 137 4.41 9.05 5.18
N THR A 138 5.71 9.29 4.96
CA THR A 138 6.79 8.41 5.41
C THR A 138 7.79 9.22 6.22
N GLY A 139 7.88 8.97 7.54
CA GLY A 139 8.71 9.75 8.45
C GLY A 139 10.22 9.54 8.26
N PRO A 140 10.76 8.32 8.41
CA PRO A 140 12.20 8.08 8.38
C PRO A 140 12.83 8.26 6.99
N ALA A 141 13.95 8.98 6.92
CA ALA A 141 14.64 9.28 5.67
C ALA A 141 15.07 8.01 4.89
N MET A 142 15.50 6.97 5.58
CA MET A 142 15.86 5.70 4.94
C MET A 142 14.66 5.05 4.23
N TRP A 143 13.48 5.07 4.85
CA TRP A 143 12.26 4.55 4.22
C TRP A 143 11.86 5.38 3.01
N ARG A 144 11.93 6.73 3.11
CA ARG A 144 11.69 7.60 1.94
C ARG A 144 12.63 7.32 0.78
N PHE A 145 13.91 7.01 1.08
CA PHE A 145 14.86 6.59 0.06
C PHE A 145 14.42 5.29 -0.63
N VAL A 146 14.03 4.29 0.15
CA VAL A 146 13.59 2.99 -0.36
C VAL A 146 12.31 3.14 -1.18
N ASP A 147 11.29 3.83 -0.66
CA ASP A 147 10.01 4.03 -1.34
C ASP A 147 10.19 4.78 -2.67
N HIS A 148 10.96 5.86 -2.66
CA HIS A 148 11.10 6.73 -3.83
C HIS A 148 12.03 6.15 -4.93
N TYR A 149 13.19 5.58 -4.53
CA TYR A 149 14.22 5.17 -5.51
C TYR A 149 14.22 3.68 -5.83
N ILE A 150 13.61 2.81 -5.00
CA ILE A 150 13.66 1.36 -5.16
C ILE A 150 12.29 0.76 -5.45
N LEU A 151 11.28 1.06 -4.62
CA LEU A 151 9.95 0.44 -4.73
C LEU A 151 9.02 1.17 -5.69
N HIS A 152 9.25 2.46 -5.90
CA HIS A 152 8.35 3.40 -6.59
C HIS A 152 7.00 3.54 -5.88
N GLU A 153 6.57 4.77 -5.66
CA GLU A 153 5.39 5.12 -4.85
C GLU A 153 4.07 4.50 -5.34
N ASP A 154 4.01 4.07 -6.61
CA ASP A 154 2.83 3.46 -7.22
C ASP A 154 2.87 1.92 -7.30
N GLY A 155 3.95 1.29 -6.85
CA GLY A 155 4.19 -0.15 -7.00
C GLY A 155 3.13 -1.02 -6.31
N GLU A 156 2.75 -0.66 -5.08
CA GLU A 156 1.72 -1.38 -4.32
C GLU A 156 0.34 -1.24 -4.96
N ILE A 157 -0.01 -0.05 -5.46
CA ILE A 157 -1.28 0.20 -6.14
C ILE A 157 -1.37 -0.66 -7.42
N LYS A 158 -0.30 -0.72 -8.20
CA LYS A 158 -0.25 -1.54 -9.42
C LYS A 158 -0.39 -3.03 -9.11
N THR A 159 0.26 -3.50 -8.05
CA THR A 159 0.15 -4.89 -7.59
C THR A 159 -1.28 -5.20 -7.18
N TYR A 160 -1.90 -4.34 -6.37
CA TYR A 160 -3.30 -4.50 -5.96
C TYR A 160 -4.26 -4.55 -7.15
N LEU A 161 -4.14 -3.64 -8.11
CA LEU A 161 -4.98 -3.62 -9.33
C LEU A 161 -4.79 -4.88 -10.17
N GLY A 162 -3.55 -5.37 -10.28
CA GLY A 162 -3.26 -6.64 -10.96
C GLY A 162 -3.89 -7.85 -10.26
N ASP A 163 -3.85 -7.89 -8.93
CA ASP A 163 -4.49 -8.92 -8.11
C ASP A 163 -6.02 -8.87 -8.27
N LEU A 164 -6.60 -7.69 -8.20
CA LEU A 164 -8.04 -7.47 -8.35
C LEU A 164 -8.54 -7.94 -9.71
N LYS A 165 -7.81 -7.64 -10.79
CA LYS A 165 -8.14 -8.15 -12.14
C LYS A 165 -8.13 -9.68 -12.19
N ARG A 166 -7.13 -10.31 -11.59
CA ARG A 166 -7.07 -11.78 -11.54
C ARG A 166 -8.19 -12.40 -10.72
N ALA A 167 -8.58 -11.75 -9.61
CA ALA A 167 -9.68 -12.19 -8.77
C ALA A 167 -11.02 -12.03 -9.48
N ALA A 168 -11.24 -10.94 -10.20
CA ALA A 168 -12.45 -10.65 -10.93
C ALA A 168 -12.69 -11.61 -12.13
N ALA A 169 -11.61 -12.19 -12.67
CA ALA A 169 -11.67 -13.14 -13.79
C ALA A 169 -12.00 -14.59 -13.38
N ARG A 170 -12.12 -14.86 -12.08
CA ARG A 170 -12.48 -16.18 -11.53
C ARG A 170 -13.99 -16.30 -11.33
#